data_9181a79fe4ec3c7aec1fca9c8c098958
#
_entry.id   9181a79fe4ec3c7aec1fca9c8c098958
#
_cell.length_a   1.000
_cell.length_b   1.000
_cell.length_c   1.000
_cell.angle_alpha   90.00
_cell.angle_beta   90.00
_cell.angle_gamma   90.00
#
_symmetry.space_group_name_H-M   'P 1'
#
loop_
_entity.id
_entity.type
_entity.pdbx_description
1 polymer ?
#
loop_
_entity_poly.entity_id
_entity_poly.type
_entity_poly.pdbx_seq_one_letter_code
_entity_poly.pdbx_strand_id
1 'polypeptide(L)'
;MKVDTLEESRISDIGHAFGYYDYGSEHGLIDAFPSRDAAAAFICGYVRMALLGGLLHTTSEKGEAYIAYKRPGEKLRLKAVLPLAKGLLGSMSFGDLMRFARIMAKGEPGLDKRFDKEKKPYLFVGMVCVRESYQGQGYMRKVLKLAYDEADRLGVPVILETDAQSKCDKYIHLGMELAGTRRFGEHGVLYDLIKYPSAPRRSESSSRRDQE
;
A
#
# COMPACT_ATOMS: atom_id res chain seq x y z
N MET A 1 -13.50 6.76 3.30
CA MET A 1 -13.38 7.97 4.16
C MET A 1 -11.97 8.06 4.73
N LYS A 2 -11.46 9.26 5.01
CA LYS A 2 -10.16 9.46 5.68
C LYS A 2 -10.28 9.05 7.14
N VAL A 3 -9.21 8.47 7.70
CA VAL A 3 -9.11 8.11 9.11
C VAL A 3 -8.27 9.16 9.82
N ASP A 4 -8.84 9.84 10.82
CA ASP A 4 -8.13 10.84 11.61
C ASP A 4 -7.68 10.31 12.98
N THR A 5 -8.38 9.30 13.51
CA THR A 5 -8.03 8.58 14.74
C THR A 5 -8.23 7.08 14.55
N LEU A 6 -7.43 6.27 15.24
CA LEU A 6 -7.55 4.81 15.23
C LEU A 6 -7.15 4.27 16.60
N GLU A 7 -7.95 3.36 17.14
CA GLU A 7 -7.66 2.69 18.40
C GLU A 7 -6.42 1.80 18.29
N GLU A 8 -5.63 1.69 19.35
CA GLU A 8 -4.42 0.87 19.40
C GLU A 8 -4.71 -0.60 19.13
N SER A 9 -5.85 -1.11 19.57
CA SER A 9 -6.32 -2.47 19.25
C SER A 9 -6.43 -2.69 17.74
N ARG A 10 -6.96 -1.71 16.99
CA ARG A 10 -7.07 -1.76 15.54
C ARG A 10 -5.72 -1.70 14.83
N ILE A 11 -4.80 -0.88 15.35
CA ILE A 11 -3.42 -0.82 14.83
C ILE A 11 -2.75 -2.18 15.01
N SER A 12 -2.94 -2.80 16.19
CA SER A 12 -2.41 -4.14 16.49
C SER A 12 -3.02 -5.21 15.57
N ASP A 13 -4.34 -5.20 15.34
CA ASP A 13 -5.02 -6.11 14.41
C ASP A 13 -4.43 -6.02 12.99
N ILE A 14 -4.19 -4.79 12.49
CA ILE A 14 -3.57 -4.59 11.17
C ILE A 14 -2.13 -5.12 11.16
N GLY A 15 -1.35 -4.81 12.19
CA GLY A 15 0.02 -5.31 12.33
C GLY A 15 0.08 -6.83 12.32
N HIS A 16 -0.80 -7.47 13.09
CA HIS A 16 -0.92 -8.93 13.16
C HIS A 16 -1.30 -9.54 11.80
N ALA A 17 -2.28 -8.97 11.11
CA ALA A 17 -2.72 -9.46 9.80
C ALA A 17 -1.58 -9.49 8.75
N PHE A 18 -0.61 -8.60 8.86
CA PHE A 18 0.58 -8.59 7.99
C PHE A 18 1.69 -9.50 8.51
N GLY A 19 2.05 -9.39 9.79
CA GLY A 19 3.15 -10.17 10.38
C GLY A 19 2.89 -11.68 10.39
N TYR A 20 1.61 -12.05 10.45
CA TYR A 20 1.16 -13.44 10.48
C TYR A 20 0.49 -13.89 9.18
N TYR A 21 0.63 -13.11 8.10
CA TYR A 21 0.14 -13.54 6.79
C TYR A 21 0.77 -14.89 6.40
N ASP A 22 -0.08 -15.79 5.90
CA ASP A 22 0.36 -17.10 5.42
C ASP A 22 0.82 -16.98 3.95
N TYR A 23 2.12 -17.05 3.74
CA TYR A 23 2.75 -17.04 2.42
C TYR A 23 2.79 -18.43 1.77
N GLY A 24 2.38 -19.49 2.49
CA GLY A 24 2.56 -20.87 2.02
C GLY A 24 4.04 -21.17 1.80
N SER A 25 4.42 -21.50 0.56
CA SER A 25 5.82 -21.74 0.16
C SER A 25 6.52 -20.50 -0.42
N GLU A 26 5.83 -19.34 -0.47
CA GLU A 26 6.41 -18.11 -1.02
C GLU A 26 7.24 -17.37 0.05
N HIS A 27 8.21 -16.59 -0.43
CA HIS A 27 9.01 -15.69 0.39
C HIS A 27 8.50 -14.26 0.26
N GLY A 28 8.43 -13.53 1.38
CA GLY A 28 7.89 -12.19 1.38
C GLY A 28 8.63 -11.23 2.31
N LEU A 29 8.05 -10.06 2.53
CA LEU A 29 8.62 -9.01 3.38
C LEU A 29 8.96 -9.52 4.78
N ILE A 30 8.20 -10.47 5.31
CA ILE A 30 8.43 -11.02 6.66
C ILE A 30 9.81 -11.67 6.81
N ASP A 31 10.41 -12.19 5.73
CA ASP A 31 11.74 -12.83 5.75
C ASP A 31 12.89 -11.83 6.00
N ALA A 32 12.61 -10.54 5.83
CA ALA A 32 13.55 -9.48 6.17
C ALA A 32 13.60 -9.20 7.69
N PHE A 33 12.65 -9.73 8.45
CA PHE A 33 12.53 -9.51 9.90
C PHE A 33 13.01 -10.74 10.69
N PRO A 34 13.49 -10.55 11.94
CA PRO A 34 13.93 -11.65 12.79
C PRO A 34 12.77 -12.52 13.30
N SER A 35 11.54 -12.00 13.30
CA SER A 35 10.34 -12.72 13.72
C SER A 35 9.08 -12.10 13.11
N ARG A 36 7.96 -12.85 13.16
CA ARG A 36 6.63 -12.35 12.77
C ARG A 36 6.19 -11.17 13.65
N ASP A 37 6.53 -11.19 14.93
CA ASP A 37 6.24 -10.09 15.87
C ASP A 37 7.00 -8.81 15.49
N ALA A 38 8.26 -8.94 15.05
CA ALA A 38 9.04 -7.81 14.57
C ALA A 38 8.42 -7.20 13.28
N ALA A 39 7.96 -8.05 12.36
CA ALA A 39 7.23 -7.61 11.18
C ALA A 39 5.91 -6.92 11.56
N ALA A 40 5.14 -7.49 12.49
CA ALA A 40 3.90 -6.89 12.99
C ALA A 40 4.15 -5.52 13.64
N ALA A 41 5.19 -5.39 14.48
CA ALA A 41 5.58 -4.12 15.12
C ALA A 41 5.98 -3.06 14.09
N PHE A 42 6.72 -3.44 13.04
CA PHE A 42 7.04 -2.56 11.92
C PHE A 42 5.77 -2.04 11.24
N ILE A 43 4.82 -2.92 10.92
CA ILE A 43 3.54 -2.55 10.29
C ILE A 43 2.72 -1.66 11.23
N CYS A 44 2.67 -1.93 12.54
CA CYS A 44 2.04 -1.02 13.50
C CYS A 44 2.65 0.39 13.44
N GLY A 45 3.99 0.48 13.37
CA GLY A 45 4.71 1.75 13.16
C GLY A 45 4.31 2.43 11.85
N TYR A 46 4.19 1.66 10.77
CA TYR A 46 3.74 2.16 9.46
C TYR A 46 2.32 2.70 9.50
N VAL A 47 1.38 1.99 10.15
CA VAL A 47 -0.01 2.44 10.30
C VAL A 47 -0.08 3.76 11.07
N ARG A 48 0.67 3.90 12.17
CA ARG A 48 0.75 5.17 12.93
C ARG A 48 1.37 6.29 12.10
N MET A 49 2.39 5.99 11.30
CA MET A 49 2.97 6.94 10.34
C MET A 49 1.92 7.39 9.32
N ALA A 50 1.20 6.45 8.71
CA ALA A 50 0.16 6.75 7.73
C ALA A 50 -0.99 7.57 8.32
N LEU A 51 -1.40 7.26 9.56
CA LEU A 51 -2.41 8.00 10.31
C LEU A 51 -1.96 9.46 10.55
N LEU A 52 -0.78 9.66 11.14
CA LEU A 52 -0.22 10.99 11.41
C LEU A 52 0.09 11.78 10.13
N GLY A 53 0.38 11.08 9.04
CA GLY A 53 0.59 11.65 7.71
C GLY A 53 -0.71 12.00 6.98
N GLY A 54 -1.86 11.59 7.50
CA GLY A 54 -3.16 11.77 6.85
C GLY A 54 -3.34 10.93 5.58
N LEU A 55 -2.61 9.82 5.47
CA LEU A 55 -2.62 8.90 4.32
C LEU A 55 -3.61 7.75 4.48
N LEU A 56 -4.09 7.49 5.72
CA LEU A 56 -4.92 6.33 6.03
C LEU A 56 -6.39 6.59 5.71
N HIS A 57 -7.01 5.64 5.03
CA HIS A 57 -8.42 5.66 4.64
C HIS A 57 -9.08 4.33 4.96
N THR A 58 -10.40 4.32 5.11
CA THR A 58 -11.21 3.13 5.38
C THR A 58 -12.51 3.13 4.58
N THR A 59 -13.15 1.97 4.46
CA THR A 59 -14.42 1.78 3.75
C THR A 59 -15.60 2.44 4.44
N SER A 60 -15.64 2.38 5.77
CA SER A 60 -16.70 2.98 6.61
C SER A 60 -16.20 3.21 8.04
N GLU A 61 -17.05 3.75 8.92
CA GLU A 61 -16.77 3.91 10.35
C GLU A 61 -16.51 2.59 11.08
N LYS A 62 -17.01 1.47 10.54
CA LYS A 62 -16.75 0.13 11.09
C LYS A 62 -15.31 -0.33 10.88
N GLY A 63 -14.58 0.28 9.92
CA GLY A 63 -13.20 -0.06 9.62
C GLY A 63 -13.02 -1.49 9.13
N GLU A 64 -13.80 -1.93 8.14
CA GLU A 64 -13.72 -3.29 7.59
C GLU A 64 -12.43 -3.53 6.83
N ALA A 65 -11.96 -2.49 6.13
CA ALA A 65 -10.71 -2.50 5.41
C ALA A 65 -10.03 -1.13 5.45
N TYR A 66 -8.71 -1.15 5.39
CA TYR A 66 -7.87 0.05 5.42
C TYR A 66 -6.95 0.11 4.21
N ILE A 67 -6.70 1.32 3.73
CA ILE A 67 -5.73 1.60 2.68
C ILE A 67 -4.93 2.84 3.07
N ALA A 68 -3.61 2.76 2.88
CA ALA A 68 -2.76 3.94 2.98
C ALA A 68 -2.23 4.30 1.60
N TYR A 69 -2.53 5.52 1.14
CA TYR A 69 -2.00 6.01 -0.13
C TYR A 69 -1.53 7.45 -0.05
N LYS A 70 -0.53 7.76 -0.85
CA LYS A 70 0.10 9.07 -0.98
C LYS A 70 -0.23 9.66 -2.35
N ARG A 71 -0.70 10.91 -2.37
CA ARG A 71 -0.98 11.66 -3.60
C ARG A 71 0.29 12.23 -4.21
N PRO A 72 0.28 12.59 -5.51
CA PRO A 72 1.40 13.30 -6.13
C PRO A 72 1.78 14.57 -5.35
N GLY A 73 3.06 14.75 -5.12
CA GLY A 73 3.58 15.95 -4.42
C GLY A 73 3.32 16.00 -2.92
N GLU A 74 2.55 15.08 -2.35
CA GLU A 74 2.32 15.00 -0.91
C GLU A 74 3.60 14.63 -0.16
N LYS A 75 3.97 15.42 0.83
CA LYS A 75 5.18 15.20 1.64
C LYS A 75 4.80 14.79 3.06
N LEU A 76 5.38 13.70 3.52
CA LEU A 76 5.27 13.31 4.92
C LEU A 76 6.04 14.29 5.81
N ARG A 77 5.40 14.75 6.88
CA ARG A 77 6.07 15.55 7.91
C ARG A 77 7.05 14.64 8.67
N LEU A 78 8.22 15.16 9.01
CA LEU A 78 9.25 14.38 9.72
C LEU A 78 8.72 13.72 11.01
N LYS A 79 7.84 14.41 11.76
CA LYS A 79 7.19 13.87 12.96
C LYS A 79 6.33 12.62 12.68
N ALA A 80 5.76 12.49 11.49
CA ALA A 80 4.96 11.32 11.14
C ALA A 80 5.81 10.06 10.96
N VAL A 81 7.09 10.19 10.65
CA VAL A 81 8.00 9.05 10.44
C VAL A 81 8.52 8.45 11.76
N LEU A 82 8.45 9.19 12.88
CA LEU A 82 8.95 8.72 14.17
C LEU A 82 8.35 7.40 14.66
N PRO A 83 7.03 7.14 14.53
CA PRO A 83 6.47 5.85 14.95
C PRO A 83 7.02 4.66 14.17
N LEU A 84 7.29 4.84 12.87
CA LEU A 84 7.91 3.81 12.04
C LEU A 84 9.33 3.48 12.53
N ALA A 85 10.14 4.51 12.78
CA ALA A 85 11.47 4.34 13.34
C ALA A 85 11.43 3.67 14.72
N LYS A 86 10.49 4.06 15.60
CA LYS A 86 10.30 3.41 16.90
C LYS A 86 9.91 1.92 16.76
N GLY A 87 9.03 1.58 15.82
CA GLY A 87 8.64 0.20 15.54
C GLY A 87 9.84 -0.66 15.14
N LEU A 88 10.69 -0.16 14.24
CA LEU A 88 11.92 -0.84 13.83
C LEU A 88 12.92 -1.01 15.00
N LEU A 89 13.25 0.09 15.68
CA LEU A 89 14.25 0.10 16.76
C LEU A 89 13.81 -0.71 17.98
N GLY A 90 12.50 -0.77 18.23
CA GLY A 90 11.95 -1.50 19.39
C GLY A 90 11.76 -3.00 19.15
N SER A 91 11.81 -3.45 17.90
CA SER A 91 11.51 -4.85 17.52
C SER A 91 12.70 -5.62 16.97
N MET A 92 13.85 -4.96 16.74
CA MET A 92 15.02 -5.54 16.11
C MET A 92 16.29 -5.24 16.92
N SER A 93 17.22 -6.20 16.94
CA SER A 93 18.59 -5.94 17.40
C SER A 93 19.31 -5.02 16.39
N PHE A 94 20.42 -4.40 16.82
CA PHE A 94 21.24 -3.61 15.90
C PHE A 94 21.72 -4.41 14.67
N GLY A 95 22.07 -5.69 14.88
CA GLY A 95 22.47 -6.59 13.79
C GLY A 95 21.34 -6.83 12.77
N ASP A 96 20.13 -7.08 13.26
CA ASP A 96 18.94 -7.26 12.41
C ASP A 96 18.59 -6.00 11.66
N LEU A 97 18.68 -4.82 12.32
CA LEU A 97 18.44 -3.53 11.68
C LEU A 97 19.43 -3.28 10.53
N MET A 98 20.72 -3.60 10.73
CA MET A 98 21.73 -3.47 9.68
C MET A 98 21.50 -4.46 8.53
N ARG A 99 21.03 -5.69 8.84
CA ARG A 99 20.64 -6.68 7.84
C ARG A 99 19.45 -6.17 7.02
N PHE A 100 18.40 -5.70 7.70
CA PHE A 100 17.21 -5.12 7.06
C PHE A 100 17.57 -3.95 6.15
N ALA A 101 18.37 -2.99 6.65
CA ALA A 101 18.82 -1.84 5.87
C ALA A 101 19.62 -2.26 4.62
N ARG A 102 20.45 -3.31 4.74
CA ARG A 102 21.21 -3.85 3.61
C ARG A 102 20.30 -4.50 2.57
N ILE A 103 19.28 -5.24 3.00
CA ILE A 103 18.26 -5.84 2.10
C ILE A 103 17.54 -4.72 1.35
N MET A 104 17.05 -3.71 2.05
CA MET A 104 16.36 -2.57 1.44
C MET A 104 17.25 -1.78 0.47
N ALA A 105 18.53 -1.57 0.80
CA ALA A 105 19.47 -0.82 -0.03
C ALA A 105 19.90 -1.55 -1.32
N LYS A 106 19.85 -2.88 -1.32
CA LYS A 106 20.24 -3.70 -2.49
C LYS A 106 19.10 -3.95 -3.47
N GLY A 107 17.87 -3.58 -3.10
CA GLY A 107 16.70 -3.75 -3.97
C GLY A 107 16.81 -2.93 -5.26
N GLU A 108 16.33 -3.50 -6.35
CA GLU A 108 16.17 -2.77 -7.60
C GLU A 108 15.12 -1.66 -7.42
N PRO A 109 15.27 -0.51 -8.14
CA PRO A 109 14.32 0.59 -8.01
C PRO A 109 12.93 0.19 -8.49
N GLY A 110 11.91 0.41 -7.67
CA GLY A 110 10.51 0.19 -7.99
C GLY A 110 9.93 1.22 -8.96
N LEU A 111 8.64 1.08 -9.25
CA LEU A 111 7.91 2.03 -10.09
C LEU A 111 7.95 3.44 -9.53
N ASP A 112 7.86 3.62 -8.22
CA ASP A 112 7.94 4.92 -7.54
C ASP A 112 9.22 5.67 -7.93
N LYS A 113 10.39 5.01 -7.86
CA LYS A 113 11.68 5.60 -8.22
C LYS A 113 11.79 5.91 -9.70
N ARG A 114 11.19 5.07 -10.56
CA ARG A 114 11.15 5.30 -12.01
C ARG A 114 10.31 6.52 -12.35
N PHE A 115 9.11 6.64 -11.78
CA PHE A 115 8.21 7.77 -11.96
C PHE A 115 8.83 9.07 -11.40
N ASP A 116 9.46 9.02 -10.23
CA ASP A 116 10.18 10.17 -9.64
C ASP A 116 11.29 10.66 -10.56
N LYS A 117 12.11 9.75 -11.12
CA LYS A 117 13.18 10.09 -12.07
C LYS A 117 12.63 10.74 -13.35
N GLU A 118 11.50 10.24 -13.84
CA GLU A 118 10.82 10.77 -15.02
C GLU A 118 9.94 11.99 -14.72
N LYS A 119 9.86 12.42 -13.45
CA LYS A 119 8.99 13.51 -12.95
C LYS A 119 7.51 13.31 -13.33
N LYS A 120 7.07 12.05 -13.45
CA LYS A 120 5.69 11.69 -13.73
C LYS A 120 4.90 11.60 -12.42
N PRO A 121 3.73 12.25 -12.34
CA PRO A 121 2.91 12.15 -11.13
C PRO A 121 2.25 10.77 -11.04
N TYR A 122 2.07 10.27 -9.81
CA TYR A 122 1.40 9.00 -9.51
C TYR A 122 0.79 9.04 -8.11
N LEU A 123 -0.20 8.18 -7.86
CA LEU A 123 -0.72 7.88 -6.55
C LEU A 123 -0.08 6.56 -6.08
N PHE A 124 0.62 6.60 -4.95
CA PHE A 124 1.30 5.43 -4.39
C PHE A 124 0.48 4.80 -3.28
N VAL A 125 0.08 3.53 -3.46
CA VAL A 125 -0.57 2.73 -2.41
C VAL A 125 0.50 1.94 -1.67
N GLY A 126 0.71 2.27 -0.41
CA GLY A 126 1.74 1.64 0.43
C GLY A 126 1.19 0.54 1.35
N MET A 127 -0.13 0.44 1.51
CA MET A 127 -0.76 -0.60 2.34
C MET A 127 -2.21 -0.81 1.93
N VAL A 128 -2.63 -2.08 1.89
CA VAL A 128 -4.04 -2.49 1.83
C VAL A 128 -4.24 -3.60 2.85
N CYS A 129 -5.22 -3.46 3.74
CA CYS A 129 -5.56 -4.46 4.74
C CYS A 129 -7.07 -4.65 4.81
N VAL A 130 -7.53 -5.89 4.74
CA VAL A 130 -8.91 -6.28 5.07
C VAL A 130 -8.87 -7.05 6.37
N ARG A 131 -9.61 -6.59 7.38
CA ARG A 131 -9.67 -7.27 8.67
C ARG A 131 -10.21 -8.69 8.49
N GLU A 132 -9.71 -9.62 9.28
CA GLU A 132 -9.97 -11.05 9.16
C GLU A 132 -11.47 -11.38 9.06
N SER A 133 -12.28 -10.82 9.96
CA SER A 133 -13.74 -11.00 9.99
C SER A 133 -14.49 -10.50 8.75
N TYR A 134 -13.83 -9.74 7.88
CA TYR A 134 -14.41 -9.16 6.66
C TYR A 134 -13.75 -9.67 5.37
N GLN A 135 -12.82 -10.62 5.48
CA GLN A 135 -12.19 -11.24 4.31
C GLN A 135 -13.22 -12.06 3.52
N GLY A 136 -12.98 -12.25 2.22
CA GLY A 136 -13.91 -12.96 1.34
C GLY A 136 -15.21 -12.21 0.98
N GLN A 137 -15.45 -11.01 1.53
CA GLN A 137 -16.70 -10.24 1.39
C GLN A 137 -16.56 -9.03 0.43
N GLY A 138 -15.51 -9.02 -0.39
CA GLY A 138 -15.30 -7.96 -1.40
C GLY A 138 -14.79 -6.63 -0.87
N TYR A 139 -14.37 -6.54 0.39
CA TYR A 139 -13.87 -5.29 0.98
C TYR A 139 -12.53 -4.82 0.40
N MET A 140 -11.71 -5.73 -0.11
CA MET A 140 -10.49 -5.35 -0.83
C MET A 140 -10.81 -4.50 -2.06
N ARG A 141 -11.83 -4.87 -2.85
CA ARG A 141 -12.32 -4.09 -3.99
C ARG A 141 -12.84 -2.72 -3.55
N LYS A 142 -13.63 -2.68 -2.47
CA LYS A 142 -14.22 -1.44 -1.96
C LYS A 142 -13.15 -0.45 -1.49
N VAL A 143 -12.12 -0.93 -0.78
CA VAL A 143 -11.08 -0.05 -0.25
C VAL A 143 -10.11 0.40 -1.35
N LEU A 144 -9.75 -0.46 -2.31
CA LEU A 144 -8.95 -0.08 -3.48
C LEU A 144 -9.65 0.96 -4.35
N LYS A 145 -10.98 0.88 -4.45
CA LYS A 145 -11.77 1.87 -5.20
C LYS A 145 -11.54 3.29 -4.69
N LEU A 146 -11.25 3.50 -3.41
CA LEU A 146 -10.92 4.84 -2.87
C LEU A 146 -9.67 5.43 -3.54
N ALA A 147 -8.63 4.62 -3.74
CA ALA A 147 -7.41 5.05 -4.42
C ALA A 147 -7.65 5.21 -5.93
N TYR A 148 -8.44 4.34 -6.55
CA TYR A 148 -8.75 4.41 -7.98
C TYR A 148 -9.57 5.66 -8.31
N ASP A 149 -10.63 5.95 -7.55
CA ASP A 149 -11.45 7.15 -7.74
C ASP A 149 -10.63 8.43 -7.57
N GLU A 150 -9.72 8.45 -6.58
CA GLU A 150 -8.84 9.60 -6.37
C GLU A 150 -7.82 9.76 -7.51
N ALA A 151 -7.25 8.67 -8.00
CA ALA A 151 -6.33 8.67 -9.13
C ALA A 151 -7.02 9.11 -10.44
N ASP A 152 -8.24 8.61 -10.68
CA ASP A 152 -9.07 9.04 -11.82
C ASP A 152 -9.35 10.54 -11.76
N ARG A 153 -9.70 11.07 -10.57
CA ARG A 153 -9.92 12.51 -10.35
C ARG A 153 -8.67 13.35 -10.61
N LEU A 154 -7.48 12.81 -10.29
CA LEU A 154 -6.20 13.48 -10.49
C LEU A 154 -5.61 13.28 -11.89
N GLY A 155 -6.15 12.34 -12.67
CA GLY A 155 -5.62 11.96 -13.99
C GLY A 155 -4.25 11.29 -13.92
N VAL A 156 -3.96 10.53 -12.85
CA VAL A 156 -2.67 9.90 -12.62
C VAL A 156 -2.80 8.41 -12.40
N PRO A 157 -1.78 7.59 -12.71
CA PRO A 157 -1.82 6.17 -12.41
C PRO A 157 -1.72 5.91 -10.90
N VAL A 158 -2.33 4.79 -10.47
CA VAL A 158 -2.08 4.16 -9.18
C VAL A 158 -0.96 3.17 -9.34
N ILE A 159 0.03 3.22 -8.46
CA ILE A 159 1.09 2.21 -8.37
C ILE A 159 1.12 1.60 -6.97
N LEU A 160 1.47 0.34 -6.90
CA LEU A 160 1.77 -0.38 -5.66
C LEU A 160 2.75 -1.51 -5.93
N GLU A 161 3.36 -2.01 -4.88
CA GLU A 161 4.18 -3.22 -4.90
C GLU A 161 3.65 -4.24 -3.90
N THR A 162 3.82 -5.51 -4.20
CA THR A 162 3.46 -6.62 -3.33
C THR A 162 4.52 -7.72 -3.40
N ASP A 163 4.55 -8.57 -2.39
CA ASP A 163 5.63 -9.49 -2.10
C ASP A 163 5.23 -10.98 -2.21
N ALA A 164 4.07 -11.27 -2.80
CA ALA A 164 3.61 -12.64 -3.03
C ALA A 164 2.82 -12.72 -4.35
N GLN A 165 3.00 -13.82 -5.11
CA GLN A 165 2.26 -14.06 -6.35
C GLN A 165 0.74 -14.10 -6.08
N SER A 166 0.33 -14.76 -5.00
CA SER A 166 -1.07 -14.83 -4.60
C SER A 166 -1.72 -13.48 -4.33
N LYS A 167 -0.94 -12.51 -3.83
CA LYS A 167 -1.38 -11.11 -3.67
C LYS A 167 -1.41 -10.39 -5.01
N CYS A 168 -0.38 -10.58 -5.84
CA CYS A 168 -0.30 -10.03 -7.20
C CYS A 168 -1.53 -10.40 -8.02
N ASP A 169 -1.90 -11.68 -8.05
CA ASP A 169 -3.07 -12.19 -8.77
C ASP A 169 -4.37 -11.54 -8.30
N LYS A 170 -4.52 -11.32 -6.99
CA LYS A 170 -5.68 -10.60 -6.43
C LYS A 170 -5.74 -9.15 -6.96
N TYR A 171 -4.63 -8.44 -7.02
CA TYR A 171 -4.60 -7.07 -7.54
C TYR A 171 -4.88 -7.02 -9.04
N ILE A 172 -4.35 -7.97 -9.82
CA ILE A 172 -4.65 -8.11 -11.26
C ILE A 172 -6.16 -8.33 -11.45
N HIS A 173 -6.75 -9.25 -10.69
CA HIS A 173 -8.20 -9.50 -10.72
C HIS A 173 -9.02 -8.24 -10.34
N LEU A 174 -8.45 -7.33 -9.58
CA LEU A 174 -9.07 -6.05 -9.19
C LEU A 174 -8.74 -4.89 -10.13
N GLY A 175 -8.17 -5.19 -11.31
CA GLY A 175 -7.99 -4.25 -12.40
C GLY A 175 -6.65 -3.52 -12.44
N MET A 176 -5.64 -4.03 -11.75
CA MET A 176 -4.25 -3.60 -11.94
C MET A 176 -3.55 -4.46 -13.00
N GLU A 177 -2.45 -3.94 -13.53
CA GLU A 177 -1.57 -4.62 -14.48
C GLU A 177 -0.22 -4.86 -13.84
N LEU A 178 0.39 -6.03 -14.09
CA LEU A 178 1.77 -6.30 -13.68
C LEU A 178 2.73 -5.51 -14.60
N ALA A 179 3.42 -4.55 -14.03
CA ALA A 179 4.38 -3.71 -14.74
C ALA A 179 5.81 -4.25 -14.70
N GLY A 180 6.11 -5.14 -13.75
CA GLY A 180 7.41 -5.79 -13.63
C GLY A 180 7.56 -6.57 -12.34
N THR A 181 8.66 -7.31 -12.25
CA THR A 181 9.08 -8.04 -11.06
C THR A 181 10.51 -7.68 -10.71
N ARG A 182 10.86 -7.71 -9.43
CA ARG A 182 12.19 -7.42 -8.91
C ARG A 182 12.56 -8.40 -7.80
N ARG A 183 13.85 -8.60 -7.61
CA ARG A 183 14.34 -9.40 -6.48
C ARG A 183 14.27 -8.60 -5.18
N PHE A 184 13.90 -9.28 -4.11
CA PHE A 184 13.88 -8.75 -2.76
C PHE A 184 14.56 -9.73 -1.81
N GLY A 185 15.60 -9.28 -1.12
CA GLY A 185 16.41 -10.15 -0.29
C GLY A 185 17.10 -11.25 -1.09
N GLU A 186 17.16 -12.44 -0.53
CA GLU A 186 17.83 -13.60 -1.13
C GLU A 186 16.89 -14.43 -2.03
N HIS A 187 15.64 -14.58 -1.59
CA HIS A 187 14.67 -15.48 -2.23
C HIS A 187 13.35 -14.82 -2.58
N GLY A 188 13.08 -13.61 -2.07
CA GLY A 188 11.82 -12.92 -2.29
C GLY A 188 11.73 -12.26 -3.67
N VAL A 189 10.49 -12.05 -4.11
CA VAL A 189 10.14 -11.34 -5.33
C VAL A 189 9.16 -10.22 -4.97
N LEU A 190 9.39 -9.04 -5.50
CA LEU A 190 8.43 -7.94 -5.48
C LEU A 190 7.77 -7.82 -6.86
N TYR A 191 6.47 -7.63 -6.84
CA TYR A 191 5.61 -7.45 -8.00
C TYR A 191 5.20 -5.99 -8.06
N ASP A 192 5.64 -5.29 -9.09
CA ASP A 192 5.27 -3.89 -9.35
C ASP A 192 3.97 -3.87 -10.15
N LEU A 193 2.94 -3.25 -9.59
CA LEU A 193 1.61 -3.18 -10.18
C LEU A 193 1.22 -1.73 -10.49
N ILE A 194 0.52 -1.55 -11.60
CA ILE A 194 0.03 -0.25 -12.07
C ILE A 194 -1.42 -0.34 -12.50
N LYS A 195 -2.17 0.73 -12.28
CA LYS A 195 -3.46 0.94 -12.90
C LYS A 195 -3.52 2.37 -13.44
N TYR A 196 -3.73 2.50 -14.73
CA TYR A 196 -3.92 3.80 -15.36
C TYR A 196 -5.30 4.37 -15.05
N PRO A 197 -5.44 5.70 -15.00
CA PRO A 197 -6.73 6.33 -14.79
C PRO A 197 -7.69 5.97 -15.92
N SER A 198 -8.97 5.84 -15.58
CA SER A 198 -10.03 5.64 -16.56
C SER A 198 -10.09 6.86 -17.46
N ALA A 199 -10.31 6.67 -18.78
CA ALA A 199 -10.51 7.79 -19.68
C ALA A 199 -11.68 8.67 -19.17
N PRO A 200 -11.55 10.01 -19.21
CA PRO A 200 -12.63 10.87 -18.77
C PRO A 200 -13.89 10.49 -19.57
N ARG A 201 -14.98 10.18 -18.87
CA ARG A 201 -16.28 9.97 -19.52
C ARG A 201 -16.57 11.24 -20.32
N ARG A 202 -16.54 11.16 -21.63
CA ARG A 202 -17.09 12.24 -22.48
C ARG A 202 -18.52 12.45 -22.02
N SER A 203 -18.80 13.63 -21.47
CA SER A 203 -20.16 14.03 -21.19
C SER A 203 -20.92 14.00 -22.52
N GLU A 204 -21.86 13.07 -22.69
CA GLU A 204 -22.87 13.10 -23.76
C GLU A 204 -23.81 14.27 -23.47
N SER A 205 -23.34 15.49 -23.69
CA SER A 205 -24.15 16.69 -23.61
C SER A 205 -23.70 17.67 -24.69
N SER A 206 -24.05 17.37 -25.94
CA SER A 206 -24.41 18.40 -26.94
C SER A 206 -24.76 17.76 -28.31
N SER A 207 -25.84 17.03 -28.38
CA SER A 207 -26.48 16.79 -29.70
C SER A 207 -28.00 16.74 -29.60
N ARG A 208 -28.57 17.76 -28.95
CA ARG A 208 -30.01 18.06 -29.08
C ARG A 208 -30.22 19.58 -29.02
N ARG A 209 -29.78 20.26 -30.04
CA ARG A 209 -30.26 21.60 -30.40
C ARG A 209 -29.70 21.90 -31.79
N ASP A 210 -30.36 21.44 -32.79
CA ASP A 210 -30.42 22.00 -34.17
C ASP A 210 -31.32 21.09 -34.98
N GLN A 211 -32.60 21.10 -34.66
CA GLN A 211 -33.72 20.72 -35.56
C GLN A 211 -34.99 21.34 -34.94
N GLU A 212 -35.17 22.64 -35.17
CA GLU A 212 -36.45 23.31 -35.37
C GLU A 212 -36.26 24.45 -36.35
#